data_77792a7e9ee696cef9d89ebd4a5698f6
#
_entry.id   77792a7e9ee696cef9d89ebd4a5698f6
#
_cell.length_a   1.000
_cell.length_b   1.000
_cell.length_c   1.000
_cell.angle_alpha   90.00
_cell.angle_beta   90.00
_cell.angle_gamma   90.00
#
_symmetry.space_group_name_H-M   'P 1'
#
loop_
_entity.id
_entity.type
_entity.pdbx_description
1 polymer ?
#
loop_
_entity_poly.entity_id
_entity_poly.type
_entity_poly.pdbx_seq_one_letter_code
_entity_poly.pdbx_strand_id
1 'polypeptide(L)'
;SYGNKNVIPINQILKQEQSSPKKAKLLFKMVNYFNPEKVLEMGTSLGFTTAYLANARKKNEVLSVEADRQKCKIASITIKSLGIKNVKIINSSFSDLIEKAKHWHFNFIYFDGNHTEKATLSYFNWAVEKVSENDVFVFDDIYWSKEMHNAWRIILNHEKPTLTLDLFCMGIVFFNTNLSKQHIKLIHTANFY
;
A
#
# COMPACT_ATOMS: atom_id res chain seq x y z
N SER A 1 -10.49 -35.90 15.04
CA SER A 1 -10.77 -34.61 15.69
C SER A 1 -10.46 -33.49 14.71
N TYR A 2 -11.51 -32.94 14.14
CA TYR A 2 -11.42 -31.73 13.29
C TYR A 2 -11.12 -30.53 14.19
N GLY A 3 -9.91 -29.99 14.09
CA GLY A 3 -9.51 -28.79 14.79
C GLY A 3 -10.46 -27.63 14.50
N ASN A 4 -10.91 -26.94 15.54
CA ASN A 4 -11.67 -25.71 15.49
C ASN A 4 -10.95 -24.69 14.62
N LYS A 5 -11.40 -24.51 13.37
CA LYS A 5 -11.06 -23.34 12.59
C LYS A 5 -11.80 -22.17 13.28
N ASN A 6 -11.04 -21.30 13.94
CA ASN A 6 -11.59 -20.06 14.48
C ASN A 6 -12.25 -19.29 13.34
N VAL A 7 -13.57 -19.37 13.23
CA VAL A 7 -14.36 -18.56 12.31
C VAL A 7 -14.43 -17.17 12.89
N ILE A 8 -13.61 -16.27 12.39
CA ILE A 8 -13.65 -14.87 12.78
C ILE A 8 -14.84 -14.21 12.07
N PRO A 9 -15.78 -13.59 12.78
CA PRO A 9 -16.91 -12.91 12.15
C PRO A 9 -16.43 -11.75 11.26
N ILE A 10 -17.06 -11.57 10.10
CA ILE A 10 -16.71 -10.52 9.12
C ILE A 10 -16.68 -9.11 9.76
N ASN A 11 -17.59 -8.81 10.67
CA ASN A 11 -17.62 -7.54 11.38
C ASN A 11 -16.39 -7.32 12.27
N GLN A 12 -15.77 -8.38 12.77
CA GLN A 12 -14.54 -8.30 13.55
C GLN A 12 -13.32 -8.06 12.63
N ILE A 13 -13.29 -8.71 11.48
CA ILE A 13 -12.29 -8.46 10.44
C ILE A 13 -12.39 -7.01 9.94
N LEU A 14 -13.61 -6.52 9.69
CA LEU A 14 -13.86 -5.14 9.27
C LEU A 14 -13.33 -4.11 10.29
N LYS A 15 -13.42 -4.38 11.58
CA LYS A 15 -12.92 -3.47 12.61
C LYS A 15 -11.39 -3.48 12.75
N GLN A 16 -10.75 -4.61 12.46
CA GLN A 16 -9.31 -4.81 12.70
C GLN A 16 -8.44 -4.54 11.47
N GLU A 17 -8.97 -4.78 10.27
CA GLU A 17 -8.18 -4.78 9.04
C GLU A 17 -8.61 -3.69 8.04
N GLN A 18 -9.56 -2.85 8.38
CA GLN A 18 -10.01 -1.80 7.49
C GLN A 18 -9.18 -0.54 7.71
N SER A 19 -8.46 -0.10 6.68
CA SER A 19 -7.90 1.26 6.66
C SER A 19 -8.99 2.27 6.98
N SER A 20 -8.67 3.26 7.82
CA SER A 20 -9.68 4.26 8.16
C SER A 20 -10.21 4.93 6.87
N PRO A 21 -11.51 5.29 6.81
CA PRO A 21 -12.06 5.99 5.65
C PRO A 21 -11.29 7.26 5.26
N LYS A 22 -10.60 7.88 6.21
CA LYS A 22 -9.74 9.06 5.98
C LYS A 22 -8.48 8.68 5.20
N LYS A 23 -7.80 7.57 5.58
CA LYS A 23 -6.65 7.04 4.85
C LYS A 23 -7.04 6.69 3.41
N ALA A 24 -8.11 5.91 3.23
CA ALA A 24 -8.59 5.51 1.92
C ALA A 24 -8.96 6.70 1.02
N LYS A 25 -9.61 7.74 1.57
CA LYS A 25 -9.89 8.98 0.86
C LYS A 25 -8.63 9.75 0.48
N LEU A 26 -7.60 9.74 1.34
CA LEU A 26 -6.33 10.37 1.01
C LEU A 26 -5.65 9.63 -0.15
N LEU A 27 -5.57 8.32 -0.10
CA LEU A 27 -5.04 7.49 -1.19
C LEU A 27 -5.79 7.73 -2.51
N PHE A 28 -7.13 7.80 -2.48
CA PHE A 28 -7.94 8.17 -3.63
C PHE A 28 -7.53 9.53 -4.21
N LYS A 29 -7.39 10.56 -3.36
CA LYS A 29 -6.98 11.91 -3.79
C LYS A 29 -5.56 11.89 -4.39
N MET A 30 -4.64 11.14 -3.79
CA MET A 30 -3.27 11.01 -4.29
C MET A 30 -3.24 10.35 -5.67
N VAL A 31 -3.90 9.21 -5.85
CA VAL A 31 -3.99 8.52 -7.15
C VAL A 31 -4.66 9.42 -8.19
N ASN A 32 -5.71 10.17 -7.82
CA ASN A 32 -6.35 11.12 -8.72
C ASN A 32 -5.43 12.27 -9.12
N TYR A 33 -4.61 12.79 -8.20
CA TYR A 33 -3.70 13.92 -8.43
C TYR A 33 -2.46 13.51 -9.24
N PHE A 34 -1.77 12.45 -8.80
CA PHE A 34 -0.53 11.98 -9.46
C PHE A 34 -0.78 11.24 -10.77
N ASN A 35 -2.01 10.80 -11.01
CA ASN A 35 -2.43 10.17 -12.26
C ASN A 35 -1.54 8.99 -12.69
N PRO A 36 -1.21 8.03 -11.80
CA PRO A 36 -0.39 6.90 -12.15
C PRO A 36 -1.09 6.00 -13.19
N GLU A 37 -0.32 5.45 -14.13
CA GLU A 37 -0.82 4.45 -15.07
C GLU A 37 -1.01 3.10 -14.36
N LYS A 38 -0.01 2.69 -13.56
CA LYS A 38 0.02 1.42 -12.86
C LYS A 38 0.15 1.62 -11.35
N VAL A 39 -0.79 1.05 -10.63
CA VAL A 39 -0.87 1.08 -9.16
C VAL A 39 -0.63 -0.33 -8.63
N LEU A 40 0.26 -0.48 -7.66
CA LEU A 40 0.42 -1.71 -6.88
C LEU A 40 -0.09 -1.47 -5.45
N GLU A 41 -0.91 -2.39 -4.97
CA GLU A 41 -1.29 -2.49 -3.57
C GLU A 41 -0.75 -3.81 -3.01
N MET A 42 0.03 -3.73 -1.94
CA MET A 42 0.54 -4.89 -1.21
C MET A 42 -0.24 -5.03 0.10
N GLY A 43 -1.28 -5.84 0.08
CA GLY A 43 -2.26 -6.01 1.17
C GLY A 43 -3.67 -5.66 0.75
N THR A 44 -4.33 -6.59 0.03
CA THR A 44 -5.71 -6.39 -0.46
C THR A 44 -6.73 -6.44 0.66
N SER A 45 -6.51 -7.30 1.67
CA SER A 45 -7.49 -7.63 2.70
C SER A 45 -8.88 -7.89 2.12
N LEU A 46 -9.90 -7.11 2.46
CA LEU A 46 -11.28 -7.26 1.95
C LEU A 46 -11.58 -6.43 0.69
N GLY A 47 -10.58 -5.73 0.13
CA GLY A 47 -10.69 -4.99 -1.12
C GLY A 47 -11.27 -3.58 -1.00
N PHE A 48 -11.43 -3.04 0.20
CA PHE A 48 -11.97 -1.69 0.37
C PHE A 48 -10.99 -0.61 -0.10
N THR A 49 -9.74 -0.65 0.35
CA THR A 49 -8.70 0.27 -0.11
C THR A 49 -8.46 0.12 -1.60
N THR A 50 -8.42 -1.13 -2.10
CA THR A 50 -8.35 -1.45 -3.52
C THR A 50 -9.44 -0.72 -4.32
N ALA A 51 -10.68 -0.71 -3.80
CA ALA A 51 -11.80 -0.02 -4.46
C ALA A 51 -11.58 1.50 -4.55
N TYR A 52 -11.02 2.13 -3.50
CA TYR A 52 -10.68 3.56 -3.54
C TYR A 52 -9.57 3.86 -4.55
N LEU A 53 -8.50 3.07 -4.57
CA LEU A 53 -7.41 3.21 -5.53
C LEU A 53 -7.90 3.09 -6.98
N ALA A 54 -8.75 2.10 -7.25
CA ALA A 54 -9.27 1.84 -8.59
C ALA A 54 -10.29 2.88 -9.06
N ASN A 55 -11.16 3.37 -8.16
CA ASN A 55 -12.15 4.38 -8.51
C ASN A 55 -11.57 5.80 -8.65
N ALA A 56 -10.36 6.03 -8.15
CA ALA A 56 -9.70 7.33 -8.30
C ALA A 56 -9.53 7.71 -9.79
N ARG A 57 -9.22 6.72 -10.63
CA ARG A 57 -9.15 6.91 -12.09
C ARG A 57 -9.49 5.60 -12.80
N LYS A 58 -10.48 5.65 -13.70
CA LYS A 58 -10.92 4.45 -14.44
C LYS A 58 -9.90 3.92 -15.46
N LYS A 59 -8.90 4.74 -15.83
CA LYS A 59 -7.87 4.39 -16.82
C LYS A 59 -6.61 3.77 -16.21
N ASN A 60 -6.41 3.86 -14.89
CA ASN A 60 -5.28 3.21 -14.25
C ASN A 60 -5.49 1.70 -14.15
N GLU A 61 -4.41 0.96 -14.11
CA GLU A 61 -4.41 -0.47 -13.81
C GLU A 61 -4.01 -0.67 -12.34
N VAL A 62 -4.87 -1.29 -11.56
CA VAL A 62 -4.60 -1.62 -10.16
C VAL A 62 -4.30 -3.10 -10.03
N LEU A 63 -3.10 -3.42 -9.60
CA LEU A 63 -2.71 -4.75 -9.16
C LEU A 63 -2.75 -4.78 -7.64
N SER A 64 -3.54 -5.67 -7.06
CA SER A 64 -3.61 -5.85 -5.61
C SER A 64 -3.23 -7.27 -5.23
N VAL A 65 -2.39 -7.42 -4.21
CA VAL A 65 -1.78 -8.70 -3.84
C VAL A 65 -2.14 -9.06 -2.42
N GLU A 66 -2.57 -10.32 -2.22
CA GLU A 66 -2.99 -10.85 -0.92
C GLU A 66 -2.56 -12.32 -0.80
N ALA A 67 -1.96 -12.66 0.33
CA ALA A 67 -1.52 -14.03 0.59
C ALA A 67 -2.68 -14.94 1.02
N ASP A 68 -3.65 -14.41 1.75
CA ASP A 68 -4.81 -15.18 2.22
C ASP A 68 -5.82 -15.38 1.09
N ARG A 69 -5.99 -16.64 0.71
CA ARG A 69 -6.93 -17.04 -0.36
C ARG A 69 -8.39 -16.68 -0.04
N GLN A 70 -8.79 -16.69 1.24
CA GLN A 70 -10.17 -16.37 1.62
C GLN A 70 -10.41 -14.86 1.50
N LYS A 71 -9.44 -14.04 1.94
CA LYS A 71 -9.47 -12.59 1.75
C LYS A 71 -9.54 -12.23 0.26
N CYS A 72 -8.71 -12.87 -0.59
CA CYS A 72 -8.78 -12.67 -2.05
C CYS A 72 -10.17 -12.94 -2.63
N LYS A 73 -10.86 -14.01 -2.17
CA LYS A 73 -12.21 -14.32 -2.62
C LYS A 73 -13.20 -13.22 -2.21
N ILE A 74 -13.14 -12.78 -0.96
CA ILE A 74 -14.01 -11.70 -0.45
C ILE A 74 -13.74 -10.40 -1.22
N ALA A 75 -12.47 -10.02 -1.35
CA ALA A 75 -12.08 -8.84 -2.11
C ALA A 75 -12.58 -8.89 -3.56
N SER A 76 -12.47 -10.05 -4.22
CA SER A 76 -12.98 -10.22 -5.58
C SER A 76 -14.50 -10.02 -5.67
N ILE A 77 -15.26 -10.49 -4.68
CA ILE A 77 -16.71 -10.25 -4.58
C ILE A 77 -16.97 -8.75 -4.36
N THR A 78 -16.25 -8.09 -3.44
CA THR A 78 -16.35 -6.66 -3.17
C THR A 78 -16.13 -5.84 -4.45
N ILE A 79 -15.03 -6.06 -5.15
CA ILE A 79 -14.67 -5.35 -6.38
C ILE A 79 -15.71 -5.57 -7.48
N LYS A 80 -16.16 -6.82 -7.66
CA LYS A 80 -17.21 -7.15 -8.64
C LYS A 80 -18.55 -6.50 -8.31
N SER A 81 -18.97 -6.50 -7.04
CA SER A 81 -20.25 -5.89 -6.63
C SER A 81 -20.28 -4.38 -6.84
N LEU A 82 -19.12 -3.72 -6.79
CA LEU A 82 -18.94 -2.30 -7.08
C LEU A 82 -18.80 -1.98 -8.58
N GLY A 83 -18.83 -2.99 -9.46
CA GLY A 83 -18.69 -2.82 -10.90
C GLY A 83 -17.32 -2.33 -11.35
N ILE A 84 -16.27 -2.50 -10.53
CA ILE A 84 -14.91 -2.06 -10.82
C ILE A 84 -14.25 -3.06 -11.76
N LYS A 85 -13.66 -2.56 -12.87
CA LYS A 85 -13.11 -3.40 -13.94
C LYS A 85 -11.59 -3.30 -14.11
N ASN A 86 -10.97 -2.29 -13.56
CA ASN A 86 -9.54 -1.98 -13.70
C ASN A 86 -8.68 -2.53 -12.54
N VAL A 87 -9.13 -3.60 -11.89
CA VAL A 87 -8.43 -4.27 -10.78
C VAL A 87 -8.11 -5.71 -11.14
N LYS A 88 -6.88 -6.12 -10.84
CA LYS A 88 -6.46 -7.52 -10.84
C LYS A 88 -5.98 -7.88 -9.43
N ILE A 89 -6.67 -8.84 -8.79
CA ILE A 89 -6.26 -9.38 -7.49
C ILE A 89 -5.44 -10.64 -7.72
N ILE A 90 -4.26 -10.71 -7.10
CA ILE A 90 -3.36 -11.87 -7.15
C ILE A 90 -3.27 -12.50 -5.76
N ASN A 91 -3.58 -13.80 -5.68
CA ASN A 91 -3.31 -14.58 -4.48
C ASN A 91 -1.85 -15.05 -4.51
N SER A 92 -0.99 -14.34 -3.80
CA SER A 92 0.46 -14.63 -3.70
C SER A 92 1.02 -14.04 -2.42
N SER A 93 2.11 -14.62 -1.92
CA SER A 93 2.95 -13.90 -0.98
C SER A 93 3.64 -12.72 -1.69
N PHE A 94 4.03 -11.71 -0.93
CA PHE A 94 4.76 -10.57 -1.52
C PHE A 94 6.17 -11.00 -1.98
N SER A 95 6.81 -11.93 -1.28
CA SER A 95 8.10 -12.46 -1.68
C SER A 95 8.03 -13.18 -3.03
N ASP A 96 7.01 -14.03 -3.23
CA ASP A 96 6.81 -14.73 -4.51
C ASP A 96 6.44 -13.76 -5.65
N LEU A 97 5.70 -12.69 -5.33
CA LEU A 97 5.42 -11.63 -6.28
C LEU A 97 6.71 -10.96 -6.75
N ILE A 98 7.55 -10.51 -5.81
CA ILE A 98 8.81 -9.81 -6.09
C ILE A 98 9.72 -10.67 -6.98
N GLU A 99 9.80 -11.96 -6.71
CA GLU A 99 10.60 -12.89 -7.49
C GLU A 99 10.13 -13.00 -8.94
N LYS A 100 8.81 -13.04 -9.15
CA LYS A 100 8.18 -13.11 -10.48
C LYS A 100 8.13 -11.76 -11.19
N ALA A 101 8.06 -10.68 -10.43
CA ALA A 101 7.85 -9.32 -10.91
C ALA A 101 9.16 -8.51 -11.03
N LYS A 102 10.32 -9.17 -11.21
CA LYS A 102 11.63 -8.51 -11.26
C LYS A 102 11.71 -7.34 -12.26
N HIS A 103 10.93 -7.38 -13.33
CA HIS A 103 10.92 -6.35 -14.37
C HIS A 103 9.67 -5.46 -14.36
N TRP A 104 8.79 -5.63 -13.38
CA TRP A 104 7.59 -4.82 -13.30
C TRP A 104 7.91 -3.45 -12.71
N HIS A 105 7.28 -2.42 -13.25
CA HIS A 105 7.35 -1.06 -12.78
C HIS A 105 5.95 -0.55 -12.48
N PHE A 106 5.81 0.16 -11.37
CA PHE A 106 4.57 0.77 -10.91
C PHE A 106 4.81 2.22 -10.54
N ASN A 107 3.93 3.10 -11.01
CA ASN A 107 4.05 4.53 -10.74
C ASN A 107 3.55 4.93 -9.35
N PHE A 108 2.70 4.09 -8.76
CA PHE A 108 2.20 4.28 -7.41
C PHE A 108 2.19 2.94 -6.69
N ILE A 109 2.86 2.87 -5.53
CA ILE A 109 2.88 1.65 -4.70
C ILE A 109 2.39 1.98 -3.31
N TYR A 110 1.38 1.23 -2.84
CA TYR A 110 0.90 1.27 -1.47
C TYR A 110 1.32 -0.01 -0.75
N PHE A 111 2.17 0.16 0.27
CA PHE A 111 2.69 -0.92 1.10
C PHE A 111 1.85 -0.99 2.37
N ASP A 112 0.93 -1.94 2.43
CA ASP A 112 0.00 -2.18 3.54
C ASP A 112 -0.04 -3.67 3.92
N GLY A 113 1.10 -4.23 4.22
CA GLY A 113 1.15 -5.62 4.63
C GLY A 113 2.49 -6.06 5.20
N ASN A 114 2.43 -7.06 6.08
CA ASN A 114 3.59 -7.64 6.74
C ASN A 114 4.46 -6.59 7.44
N HIS A 115 3.86 -5.87 8.42
CA HIS A 115 4.46 -4.73 9.14
C HIS A 115 5.68 -5.14 10.01
N THR A 116 6.73 -5.65 9.35
CA THR A 116 8.05 -5.93 9.94
C THR A 116 9.13 -5.13 9.21
N GLU A 117 10.21 -4.79 9.90
CA GLU A 117 11.35 -4.07 9.32
C GLU A 117 11.91 -4.79 8.09
N LYS A 118 12.21 -6.09 8.26
CA LYS A 118 12.81 -6.92 7.21
C LYS A 118 11.94 -6.96 5.94
N ALA A 119 10.64 -7.16 6.09
CA ALA A 119 9.73 -7.27 4.96
C ALA A 119 9.58 -5.92 4.24
N THR A 120 9.32 -4.85 5.00
CA THR A 120 9.15 -3.49 4.47
C THR A 120 10.37 -3.04 3.67
N LEU A 121 11.59 -3.28 4.22
CA LEU A 121 12.83 -2.94 3.52
C LEU A 121 13.06 -3.81 2.28
N SER A 122 12.72 -5.09 2.33
CA SER A 122 12.83 -5.97 1.16
C SER A 122 11.94 -5.47 0.01
N TYR A 123 10.70 -5.07 0.31
CA TYR A 123 9.75 -4.54 -0.69
C TYR A 123 10.18 -3.18 -1.23
N PHE A 124 10.64 -2.30 -0.34
CA PHE A 124 11.20 -1.01 -0.74
C PHE A 124 12.39 -1.16 -1.66
N ASN A 125 13.38 -1.99 -1.28
CA ASN A 125 14.60 -2.20 -2.07
C ASN A 125 14.29 -2.76 -3.47
N TRP A 126 13.34 -3.70 -3.57
CA TRP A 126 12.88 -4.19 -4.86
C TRP A 126 12.25 -3.09 -5.73
N ALA A 127 11.41 -2.25 -5.13
CA ALA A 127 10.70 -1.22 -5.87
C ALA A 127 11.61 -0.05 -6.26
N VAL A 128 12.48 0.38 -5.35
CA VAL A 128 13.32 1.57 -5.53
C VAL A 128 14.41 1.40 -6.59
N GLU A 129 14.80 0.17 -6.92
CA GLU A 129 15.75 -0.09 -8.02
C GLU A 129 15.25 0.42 -9.38
N LYS A 130 13.93 0.44 -9.59
CA LYS A 130 13.28 0.74 -10.87
C LYS A 130 12.51 2.06 -10.86
N VAL A 131 12.67 2.84 -9.81
CA VAL A 131 11.89 4.05 -9.60
C VAL A 131 12.19 5.11 -10.65
N SER A 132 11.14 5.81 -11.08
CA SER A 132 11.17 6.99 -11.94
C SER A 132 10.81 8.26 -11.15
N GLU A 133 11.13 9.43 -11.69
CA GLU A 133 10.95 10.73 -11.01
C GLU A 133 9.50 11.03 -10.57
N ASN A 134 8.52 10.51 -11.30
CA ASN A 134 7.10 10.75 -11.02
C ASN A 134 6.44 9.65 -10.18
N ASP A 135 7.21 8.66 -9.75
CA ASP A 135 6.68 7.58 -8.94
C ASP A 135 6.46 8.03 -7.49
N VAL A 136 5.45 7.43 -6.87
CA VAL A 136 5.07 7.72 -5.49
C VAL A 136 4.92 6.41 -4.72
N PHE A 137 5.64 6.30 -3.60
CA PHE A 137 5.50 5.17 -2.69
C PHE A 137 4.83 5.63 -1.40
N VAL A 138 3.90 4.84 -0.93
CA VAL A 138 3.16 5.10 0.31
C VAL A 138 3.29 3.89 1.23
N PHE A 139 3.77 4.13 2.43
CA PHE A 139 3.94 3.11 3.47
C PHE A 139 2.89 3.33 4.55
N ASP A 140 2.06 2.33 4.80
CA ASP A 140 1.10 2.39 5.92
C ASP A 140 1.80 2.11 7.25
N ASP A 141 1.19 2.64 8.31
CA ASP A 141 1.51 2.32 9.70
C ASP A 141 3.00 2.43 10.08
N ILE A 142 3.69 3.49 9.60
CA ILE A 142 5.13 3.73 9.81
C ILE A 142 5.56 3.83 11.29
N TYR A 143 4.60 4.00 12.20
CA TYR A 143 4.81 4.04 13.66
C TYR A 143 4.11 2.89 14.40
N TRP A 144 3.58 1.88 13.70
CA TRP A 144 2.89 0.74 14.30
C TRP A 144 3.75 -0.01 15.33
N SER A 145 5.05 -0.15 15.06
CA SER A 145 6.00 -0.85 15.91
C SER A 145 7.39 -0.19 15.84
N LYS A 146 8.28 -0.60 16.76
CA LYS A 146 9.70 -0.25 16.65
C LYS A 146 10.32 -0.64 15.31
N GLU A 147 9.97 -1.83 14.82
CA GLU A 147 10.47 -2.35 13.53
C GLU A 147 10.02 -1.44 12.36
N MET A 148 8.74 -1.08 12.31
CA MET A 148 8.22 -0.19 11.27
C MET A 148 8.85 1.19 11.34
N HIS A 149 9.04 1.74 12.54
CA HIS A 149 9.73 3.02 12.71
C HIS A 149 11.19 2.94 12.26
N ASN A 150 11.90 1.84 12.54
CA ASN A 150 13.26 1.63 12.04
C ASN A 150 13.30 1.53 10.51
N ALA A 151 12.40 0.75 9.92
CA ALA A 151 12.27 0.65 8.47
C ALA A 151 12.06 2.03 7.84
N TRP A 152 11.14 2.83 8.40
CA TRP A 152 10.89 4.20 7.93
C TRP A 152 12.14 5.07 8.01
N ARG A 153 12.89 5.04 9.12
CA ARG A 153 14.15 5.77 9.25
C ARG A 153 15.20 5.37 8.22
N ILE A 154 15.31 4.10 7.88
CA ILE A 154 16.21 3.61 6.83
C ILE A 154 15.77 4.13 5.46
N ILE A 155 14.46 4.11 5.15
CA ILE A 155 13.90 4.65 3.91
C ILE A 155 14.18 6.16 3.79
N LEU A 156 14.00 6.94 4.86
CA LEU A 156 14.31 8.38 4.88
C LEU A 156 15.78 8.67 4.51
N ASN A 157 16.70 7.81 4.95
CA ASN A 157 18.13 8.00 4.74
C ASN A 157 18.65 7.37 3.43
N HIS A 158 17.81 6.67 2.69
CA HIS A 158 18.18 6.10 1.41
C HIS A 158 18.49 7.22 0.38
N GLU A 159 19.43 6.98 -0.55
CA GLU A 159 19.92 8.00 -1.49
C GLU A 159 18.86 8.49 -2.50
N LYS A 160 17.96 7.60 -2.97
CA LYS A 160 17.00 7.90 -4.04
C LYS A 160 15.80 8.79 -3.65
N PRO A 161 15.18 8.65 -2.46
CA PRO A 161 14.12 9.57 -2.04
C PRO A 161 14.61 11.02 -1.98
N THR A 162 13.87 11.92 -2.64
CA THR A 162 14.16 13.36 -2.64
C THR A 162 13.25 14.13 -1.68
N LEU A 163 11.99 13.73 -1.60
CA LEU A 163 11.04 14.29 -0.64
C LEU A 163 10.30 13.17 0.07
N THR A 164 10.19 13.27 1.38
CA THR A 164 9.34 12.37 2.16
C THR A 164 8.40 13.17 3.06
N LEU A 165 7.16 12.69 3.15
CA LEU A 165 6.15 13.25 4.05
C LEU A 165 5.81 12.21 5.10
N ASP A 166 5.95 12.59 6.37
CA ASP A 166 5.54 11.79 7.52
C ASP A 166 4.20 12.33 8.02
N LEU A 167 3.15 11.55 7.84
CA LEU A 167 1.77 11.85 8.28
C LEU A 167 1.40 11.12 9.57
N PHE A 168 2.37 10.56 10.28
CA PHE A 168 2.21 9.71 11.45
C PHE A 168 1.59 8.34 11.14
N CYS A 169 0.39 8.30 10.55
CA CYS A 169 -0.28 7.05 10.17
C CYS A 169 0.26 6.45 8.87
N MET A 170 0.95 7.23 8.05
CA MET A 170 1.59 6.77 6.80
C MET A 170 2.76 7.67 6.42
N GLY A 171 3.70 7.09 5.69
CA GLY A 171 4.81 7.79 5.07
C GLY A 171 4.66 7.83 3.56
N ILE A 172 4.95 8.98 2.94
CA ILE A 172 4.91 9.15 1.49
C ILE A 172 6.31 9.49 1.00
N VAL A 173 6.73 8.86 -0.09
CA VAL A 173 8.07 9.01 -0.66
C VAL A 173 7.97 9.42 -2.12
N PHE A 174 8.73 10.45 -2.48
CA PHE A 174 8.85 11.01 -3.83
C PHE A 174 10.29 10.94 -4.31
N PHE A 175 10.49 10.90 -5.63
CA PHE A 175 11.78 10.66 -6.28
C PHE A 175 12.14 11.73 -7.31
N ASN A 176 11.46 12.87 -7.31
CA ASN A 176 11.71 13.95 -8.27
C ASN A 176 13.10 14.58 -8.04
N THR A 177 14.02 14.34 -8.96
CA THR A 177 15.41 14.78 -8.88
C THR A 177 15.59 16.30 -8.95
N ASN A 178 14.57 17.05 -9.35
CA ASN A 178 14.59 18.52 -9.30
C ASN A 178 14.38 19.09 -7.88
N LEU A 179 14.04 18.23 -6.92
CA LEU A 179 13.88 18.61 -5.52
C LEU A 179 15.15 18.31 -4.72
N SER A 180 15.55 19.22 -3.85
CA SER A 180 16.55 18.93 -2.81
C SER A 180 15.99 17.92 -1.81
N LYS A 181 16.86 17.11 -1.21
CA LYS A 181 16.45 16.11 -0.23
C LYS A 181 15.80 16.76 0.99
N GLN A 182 14.55 16.43 1.28
CA GLN A 182 13.75 16.99 2.36
C GLN A 182 12.91 15.92 3.06
N HIS A 183 12.79 16.05 4.39
CA HIS A 183 11.93 15.25 5.22
C HIS A 183 10.94 16.17 5.94
N ILE A 184 9.68 16.11 5.59
CA ILE A 184 8.65 16.96 6.17
C ILE A 184 7.73 16.09 7.05
N LYS A 185 7.66 16.40 8.33
CA LYS A 185 6.71 15.81 9.26
C LYS A 185 5.50 16.72 9.40
N LEU A 186 4.34 16.24 8.98
CA LEU A 186 3.08 16.95 9.07
C LEU A 186 2.32 16.46 10.31
N ILE A 187 2.30 17.30 11.35
CA ILE A 187 1.51 17.05 12.55
C ILE A 187 0.08 17.49 12.26
N HIS A 188 -0.83 16.53 12.06
CA HIS A 188 -2.23 16.84 11.92
C HIS A 188 -2.92 16.70 13.27
N THR A 189 -3.51 17.81 13.76
CA THR A 189 -4.22 17.84 15.05
C THR A 189 -5.59 17.19 15.04
N ALA A 190 -6.09 16.75 13.88
CA ALA A 190 -7.35 16.02 13.75
C ALA A 190 -7.07 14.51 13.61
N ASN A 191 -7.65 13.74 14.52
CA ASN A 191 -7.50 12.27 14.59
C ASN A 191 -7.70 11.57 13.24
N PHE A 192 -6.65 10.93 12.74
CA PHE A 192 -6.70 10.02 11.58
C PHE A 192 -7.14 8.60 11.96
N TYR A 193 -7.49 8.37 13.24
CA TYR A 193 -7.95 7.10 13.79
C TYR A 193 -9.47 6.98 13.76
#